data_c97ad1204c2bea77f56f76581efe5797
#
_entry.id   c97ad1204c2bea77f56f76581efe5797
#
_cell.length_a   1.000
_cell.length_b   1.000
_cell.length_c   1.000
_cell.angle_alpha   90.00
_cell.angle_beta   90.00
_cell.angle_gamma   90.00
#
_symmetry.space_group_name_H-M   'P 1'
#
loop_
_entity.id
_entity.type
_entity.pdbx_description
1 polymer ?
#
loop_
_entity_poly.entity_id
_entity_poly.type
_entity_poly.pdbx_seq_one_letter_code
_entity_poly.pdbx_strand_id
1 'polypeptide(L)'
;ESDWSSDVCSSDLAYPTDGGLNDWVKIAFGTKYGFLVSWMHWTALIFWYASFLTFFSINFTYMIGKPELADNKILVLIMSLVVFWALSFASMRGMKFGKYFTSVGALGSVVPTVCLIGMAILAVVVFKKAPSASEYTIATLTPKLNMNSLVAISGITFAYTGAEFTANFASEMKNPQKDYPRAIMI
;
A
#
# COMPACT_ATOMS: atom_id res chain seq x y z
N GLU A 1 -33.74 6.53 8.40
CA GLU A 1 -32.78 6.18 9.48
C GLU A 1 -31.43 5.98 8.85
N SER A 2 -30.63 7.03 8.90
CA SER A 2 -29.27 7.05 8.36
C SER A 2 -28.31 6.43 9.37
N ASP A 3 -27.93 5.20 9.13
CA ASP A 3 -26.93 4.49 9.91
C ASP A 3 -25.53 5.00 9.53
N TRP A 4 -24.94 5.80 10.42
CA TRP A 4 -23.64 6.50 10.25
C TRP A 4 -22.45 5.61 10.57
N SER A 5 -22.49 4.35 10.25
CA SER A 5 -21.36 3.46 10.46
C SER A 5 -20.62 3.16 9.14
N SER A 6 -19.52 3.85 8.93
CA SER A 6 -18.51 3.66 7.91
C SER A 6 -18.64 4.52 6.64
N ASP A 7 -18.30 5.80 6.75
CA ASP A 7 -18.39 6.77 5.63
C ASP A 7 -17.48 6.50 4.42
N VAL A 8 -16.46 5.66 4.52
CA VAL A 8 -15.58 5.31 3.41
C VAL A 8 -16.14 4.15 2.58
N CYS A 9 -16.89 3.25 3.19
CA CYS A 9 -17.49 2.11 2.49
C CYS A 9 -18.87 2.42 1.88
N SER A 10 -19.55 3.48 2.33
CA SER A 10 -20.91 3.79 1.87
C SER A 10 -20.92 4.43 0.48
N SER A 11 -19.90 5.17 0.10
CA SER A 11 -19.77 5.77 -1.23
C SER A 11 -19.58 4.70 -2.32
N ASP A 12 -18.76 3.69 -2.05
CA ASP A 12 -18.49 2.58 -2.97
C ASP A 12 -19.74 1.73 -3.22
N LEU A 13 -20.57 1.59 -2.18
CA LEU A 13 -21.80 0.81 -2.22
C LEU A 13 -22.99 1.59 -2.82
N ALA A 14 -23.02 2.91 -2.59
CA ALA A 14 -24.05 3.80 -3.11
C ALA A 14 -23.83 4.13 -4.60
N TYR A 15 -22.57 4.20 -5.01
CA TYR A 15 -22.18 4.55 -6.38
C TYR A 15 -21.10 3.58 -6.89
N PRO A 16 -21.44 2.32 -7.19
CA PRO A 16 -20.51 1.37 -7.77
C PRO A 16 -20.20 1.79 -9.20
N THR A 17 -19.14 2.56 -9.39
CA THR A 17 -18.69 3.03 -10.70
C THR A 17 -17.31 2.48 -10.98
N ASP A 18 -17.03 2.16 -12.25
CA ASP A 18 -15.71 1.68 -12.67
C ASP A 18 -14.61 2.76 -12.58
N GLY A 19 -15.01 4.01 -12.44
CA GLY A 19 -14.11 5.16 -12.32
C GLY A 19 -13.59 5.45 -10.90
N GLY A 20 -14.08 4.73 -9.89
CA GLY A 20 -13.62 4.86 -8.50
C GLY A 20 -13.64 6.31 -7.99
N LEU A 21 -12.53 6.73 -7.38
CA LEU A 21 -12.37 8.07 -6.79
C LEU A 21 -12.71 9.23 -7.73
N ASN A 22 -12.42 9.08 -9.03
CA ASN A 22 -12.72 10.10 -10.03
C ASN A 22 -14.22 10.36 -10.15
N ASP A 23 -15.00 9.29 -10.28
CA ASP A 23 -16.44 9.40 -10.48
C ASP A 23 -17.13 9.95 -9.24
N TRP A 24 -16.67 9.59 -8.04
CA TRP A 24 -17.22 10.13 -6.80
C TRP A 24 -16.99 11.63 -6.69
N VAL A 25 -15.78 12.11 -6.99
CA VAL A 25 -15.48 13.55 -6.99
C VAL A 25 -16.24 14.26 -8.09
N LYS A 26 -16.41 13.64 -9.26
CA LYS A 26 -17.20 14.18 -10.36
C LYS A 26 -18.69 14.32 -9.99
N ILE A 27 -19.26 13.37 -9.28
CA ILE A 27 -20.64 13.40 -8.82
C ILE A 27 -20.81 14.47 -7.74
N ALA A 28 -19.87 14.56 -6.78
CA ALA A 28 -19.96 15.47 -5.64
C ALA A 28 -19.66 16.94 -6.01
N PHE A 29 -18.66 17.19 -6.85
CA PHE A 29 -18.10 18.53 -7.09
C PHE A 29 -18.11 18.94 -8.57
N GLY A 30 -18.50 18.07 -9.46
CA GLY A 30 -18.57 18.31 -10.90
C GLY A 30 -17.33 17.90 -11.69
N THR A 31 -17.47 17.96 -13.01
CA THR A 31 -16.51 17.39 -13.98
C THR A 31 -15.10 17.99 -13.88
N LYS A 32 -14.99 19.30 -13.58
CA LYS A 32 -13.68 19.97 -13.46
C LYS A 32 -12.83 19.39 -12.32
N TYR A 33 -13.44 19.18 -11.17
CA TYR A 33 -12.77 18.61 -10.00
C TYR A 33 -12.49 17.13 -10.18
N GLY A 34 -13.39 16.37 -10.79
CA GLY A 34 -13.14 14.98 -11.17
C GLY A 34 -11.91 14.86 -12.07
N PHE A 35 -11.80 15.68 -13.11
CA PHE A 35 -10.62 15.69 -13.97
C PHE A 35 -9.33 16.04 -13.21
N LEU A 36 -9.37 17.07 -12.34
CA LEU A 36 -8.21 17.49 -11.55
C LEU A 36 -7.71 16.35 -10.65
N VAL A 37 -8.62 15.67 -9.96
CA VAL A 37 -8.28 14.54 -9.08
C VAL A 37 -7.70 13.39 -9.89
N SER A 38 -8.27 13.05 -11.04
CA SER A 38 -7.71 12.02 -11.94
C SER A 38 -6.31 12.35 -12.40
N TRP A 39 -6.08 13.60 -12.78
CA TRP A 39 -4.75 14.06 -13.20
C TRP A 39 -3.72 13.99 -12.09
N MET A 40 -4.08 14.46 -10.90
CA MET A 40 -3.20 14.39 -9.72
C MET A 40 -2.91 12.94 -9.33
N HIS A 41 -3.92 12.09 -9.35
CA HIS A 41 -3.79 10.68 -9.04
C HIS A 41 -2.88 9.95 -10.05
N TRP A 42 -3.11 10.17 -11.33
CA TRP A 42 -2.27 9.62 -12.39
C TRP A 42 -0.80 10.07 -12.26
N THR A 43 -0.57 11.36 -12.00
CA THR A 43 0.77 11.90 -11.79
C THR A 43 1.44 11.27 -10.57
N ALA A 44 0.72 11.13 -9.45
CA ALA A 44 1.22 10.50 -8.24
C ALA A 44 1.63 9.04 -8.49
N LEU A 45 0.83 8.30 -9.28
CA LEU A 45 1.12 6.90 -9.64
C LEU A 45 2.44 6.74 -10.40
N ILE A 46 2.76 7.64 -11.32
CA ILE A 46 4.02 7.57 -12.07
C ILE A 46 5.22 7.59 -11.11
N PHE A 47 5.23 8.54 -10.19
CA PHE A 47 6.30 8.65 -9.20
C PHE A 47 6.30 7.49 -8.22
N TRP A 48 5.13 7.02 -7.82
CA TRP A 48 4.97 5.89 -6.91
C TRP A 48 5.54 4.60 -7.51
N TYR A 49 5.18 4.27 -8.75
CA TYR A 49 5.72 3.09 -9.44
C TYR A 49 7.22 3.15 -9.62
N ALA A 50 7.77 4.29 -10.03
CA ALA A 50 9.21 4.45 -10.19
C ALA A 50 9.95 4.22 -8.86
N SER A 51 9.46 4.79 -7.78
CA SER A 51 10.03 4.64 -6.43
C SER A 51 9.93 3.19 -5.95
N PHE A 52 8.80 2.54 -6.14
CA PHE A 52 8.55 1.18 -5.71
C PHE A 52 9.43 0.16 -6.45
N LEU A 53 9.58 0.31 -7.76
CA LEU A 53 10.46 -0.55 -8.57
C LEU A 53 11.92 -0.38 -8.19
N THR A 54 12.35 0.85 -7.92
CA THR A 54 13.70 1.14 -7.45
C THR A 54 13.95 0.51 -6.09
N PHE A 55 13.01 0.67 -5.15
CA PHE A 55 13.07 0.04 -3.83
C PHE A 55 13.14 -1.49 -3.93
N PHE A 56 12.31 -2.09 -4.77
CA PHE A 56 12.36 -3.53 -5.03
C PHE A 56 13.73 -3.96 -5.54
N SER A 57 14.26 -3.27 -6.54
CA SER A 57 15.54 -3.61 -7.17
C SER A 57 16.70 -3.53 -6.17
N ILE A 58 16.73 -2.51 -5.32
CA ILE A 58 17.73 -2.36 -4.26
C ILE A 58 17.62 -3.51 -3.25
N ASN A 59 16.42 -3.79 -2.73
CA ASN A 59 16.25 -4.88 -1.77
C ASN A 59 16.60 -6.25 -2.36
N PHE A 60 16.37 -6.46 -3.65
CA PHE A 60 16.74 -7.68 -4.34
C PHE A 60 18.27 -7.90 -4.36
N THR A 61 19.06 -6.84 -4.52
CA THR A 61 20.53 -6.95 -4.44
C THR A 61 21.01 -7.36 -3.04
N TYR A 62 20.36 -6.85 -1.98
CA TYR A 62 20.63 -7.27 -0.61
C TYR A 62 20.26 -8.74 -0.38
N MET A 63 19.13 -9.19 -0.92
CA MET A 63 18.68 -10.58 -0.82
C MET A 63 19.66 -11.57 -1.47
N ILE A 64 20.30 -11.18 -2.58
CA ILE A 64 21.33 -12.00 -3.27
C ILE A 64 22.67 -11.97 -2.50
N GLY A 65 22.81 -11.13 -1.47
CA GLY A 65 24.06 -10.98 -0.70
C GLY A 65 25.12 -10.14 -1.41
N LYS A 66 24.73 -9.31 -2.38
CA LYS A 66 25.63 -8.40 -3.10
C LYS A 66 25.15 -6.94 -2.99
N PRO A 67 25.25 -6.33 -1.81
CA PRO A 67 24.77 -4.96 -1.59
C PRO A 67 25.52 -3.91 -2.46
N GLU A 68 26.75 -4.20 -2.85
CA GLU A 68 27.57 -3.33 -3.74
C GLU A 68 26.88 -3.04 -5.08
N LEU A 69 26.00 -3.96 -5.55
CA LEU A 69 25.26 -3.77 -6.78
C LEU A 69 24.15 -2.72 -6.65
N ALA A 70 23.71 -2.41 -5.41
CA ALA A 70 22.71 -1.37 -5.16
C ALA A 70 23.24 0.04 -5.47
N ASP A 71 24.56 0.25 -5.40
CA ASP A 71 25.20 1.55 -5.70
C ASP A 71 25.30 1.79 -7.22
N ASN A 72 25.19 0.73 -8.01
CA ASN A 72 25.24 0.83 -9.47
C ASN A 72 23.88 1.27 -10.03
N LYS A 73 23.72 2.57 -10.26
CA LYS A 73 22.48 3.19 -10.77
C LYS A 73 21.98 2.58 -12.09
N ILE A 74 22.89 2.19 -12.96
CA ILE A 74 22.53 1.61 -14.27
C ILE A 74 21.96 0.20 -14.07
N LEU A 75 22.53 -0.60 -13.20
CA LEU A 75 22.05 -1.93 -12.89
C LEU A 75 20.67 -1.87 -12.24
N VAL A 76 20.49 -0.99 -11.26
CA VAL A 76 19.19 -0.77 -10.60
C VAL A 76 18.12 -0.33 -11.61
N LEU A 77 18.47 0.57 -12.55
CA LEU A 77 17.57 0.99 -13.62
C LEU A 77 17.16 -0.18 -14.53
N ILE A 78 18.14 -0.98 -14.99
CA ILE A 78 17.87 -2.12 -15.88
C ILE A 78 16.98 -3.14 -15.15
N MET A 79 17.29 -3.47 -13.90
CA MET A 79 16.46 -4.38 -13.08
C MET A 79 15.04 -3.86 -12.93
N SER A 80 14.87 -2.58 -12.61
CA SER A 80 13.56 -1.94 -12.50
C SER A 80 12.77 -2.03 -13.79
N LEU A 81 13.39 -1.80 -14.93
CA LEU A 81 12.75 -1.93 -16.25
C LEU A 81 12.37 -3.37 -16.56
N VAL A 82 13.24 -4.34 -16.27
CA VAL A 82 12.94 -5.76 -16.47
C VAL A 82 11.73 -6.19 -15.64
N VAL A 83 11.69 -5.80 -14.36
CA VAL A 83 10.55 -6.10 -13.47
C VAL A 83 9.28 -5.41 -13.95
N PHE A 84 9.37 -4.14 -14.35
CA PHE A 84 8.23 -3.40 -14.90
C PHE A 84 7.62 -4.12 -16.11
N TRP A 85 8.44 -4.49 -17.10
CA TRP A 85 7.97 -5.18 -18.29
C TRP A 85 7.44 -6.58 -17.97
N ALA A 86 8.10 -7.32 -17.07
CA ALA A 86 7.62 -8.63 -16.65
C ALA A 86 6.23 -8.56 -16.01
N LEU A 87 6.01 -7.59 -15.09
CA LEU A 87 4.71 -7.37 -14.46
C LEU A 87 3.66 -6.87 -15.45
N SER A 88 4.05 -6.00 -16.40
CA SER A 88 3.14 -5.51 -17.45
C SER A 88 2.66 -6.65 -18.35
N PHE A 89 3.56 -7.51 -18.82
CA PHE A 89 3.19 -8.70 -19.61
C PHE A 89 2.35 -9.69 -18.79
N ALA A 90 2.66 -9.86 -17.52
CA ALA A 90 1.88 -10.70 -16.62
C ALA A 90 0.44 -10.16 -16.46
N SER A 91 0.29 -8.86 -16.32
CA SER A 91 -1.00 -8.19 -16.20
C SER A 91 -1.86 -8.33 -17.47
N MET A 92 -1.24 -8.31 -18.65
CA MET A 92 -1.94 -8.50 -19.93
C MET A 92 -2.58 -9.89 -20.07
N ARG A 93 -2.15 -10.89 -19.30
CA ARG A 93 -2.72 -12.25 -19.28
C ARG A 93 -4.03 -12.37 -18.50
N GLY A 94 -4.52 -11.27 -17.98
CA GLY A 94 -5.85 -11.16 -17.36
C GLY A 94 -5.87 -11.43 -15.86
N MET A 95 -7.03 -11.17 -15.25
CA MET A 95 -7.25 -11.11 -13.80
C MET A 95 -6.98 -12.40 -13.04
N LYS A 96 -7.16 -13.57 -13.66
CA LYS A 96 -6.87 -14.86 -13.00
C LYS A 96 -5.39 -14.96 -12.61
N PHE A 97 -4.52 -14.43 -13.45
CA PHE A 97 -3.08 -14.41 -13.21
C PHE A 97 -2.71 -13.34 -12.17
N GLY A 98 -3.34 -12.17 -12.24
CA GLY A 98 -3.18 -11.10 -11.25
C GLY A 98 -3.52 -11.54 -9.83
N LYS A 99 -4.62 -12.27 -9.63
CA LYS A 99 -5.01 -12.82 -8.32
C LYS A 99 -3.92 -13.71 -7.70
N TYR A 100 -3.28 -14.55 -8.50
CA TYR A 100 -2.22 -15.42 -8.01
C TYR A 100 -1.02 -14.62 -7.51
N PHE A 101 -0.57 -13.62 -8.28
CA PHE A 101 0.52 -12.74 -7.87
C PHE A 101 0.19 -11.93 -6.62
N THR A 102 -1.02 -11.38 -6.55
CA THR A 102 -1.48 -10.63 -5.37
C THR A 102 -1.53 -11.52 -4.14
N SER A 103 -2.03 -12.75 -4.26
CA SER A 103 -2.08 -13.69 -3.14
C SER A 103 -0.69 -14.10 -2.65
N VAL A 104 0.24 -14.36 -3.57
CA VAL A 104 1.64 -14.66 -3.22
C VAL A 104 2.31 -13.45 -2.56
N GLY A 105 2.06 -12.25 -3.09
CA GLY A 105 2.56 -11.00 -2.50
C GLY A 105 2.01 -10.76 -1.09
N ALA A 106 0.72 -11.01 -0.88
CA ALA A 106 0.10 -10.91 0.44
C ALA A 106 0.71 -11.89 1.44
N LEU A 107 0.92 -13.15 1.05
CA LEU A 107 1.63 -14.11 1.90
C LEU A 107 3.08 -13.65 2.18
N GLY A 108 3.77 -13.12 1.18
CA GLY A 108 5.13 -12.59 1.31
C GLY A 108 5.24 -11.40 2.27
N SER A 109 4.18 -10.65 2.52
CA SER A 109 4.16 -9.55 3.50
C SER A 109 3.65 -9.99 4.87
N VAL A 110 2.61 -10.82 4.93
CA VAL A 110 1.99 -11.27 6.19
C VAL A 110 2.90 -12.23 6.96
N VAL A 111 3.50 -13.21 6.28
CA VAL A 111 4.34 -14.22 6.94
C VAL A 111 5.53 -13.61 7.69
N PRO A 112 6.38 -12.75 7.09
CA PRO A 112 7.46 -12.09 7.83
C PRO A 112 6.97 -11.22 8.99
N THR A 113 5.86 -10.52 8.80
CA THR A 113 5.27 -9.68 9.86
C THR A 113 4.84 -10.51 11.06
N VAL A 114 4.12 -11.61 10.83
CA VAL A 114 3.71 -12.53 11.90
C VAL A 114 4.93 -13.17 12.58
N CYS A 115 5.95 -13.55 11.81
CA CYS A 115 7.20 -14.09 12.36
C CYS A 115 7.92 -13.05 13.24
N LEU A 116 7.98 -11.79 12.82
CA LEU A 116 8.59 -10.71 13.62
C LEU A 116 7.83 -10.47 14.93
N ILE A 117 6.51 -10.44 14.87
CA ILE A 117 5.67 -10.31 16.07
C ILE A 117 5.88 -11.51 17.00
N GLY A 118 5.87 -12.71 16.45
CA GLY A 118 6.13 -13.93 17.22
C GLY A 118 7.51 -13.94 17.88
N MET A 119 8.55 -13.54 17.16
CA MET A 119 9.91 -13.40 17.72
C MET A 119 9.99 -12.31 18.80
N ALA A 120 9.29 -11.20 18.62
CA ALA A 120 9.24 -10.15 19.63
C ALA A 120 8.57 -10.64 20.93
N ILE A 121 7.44 -11.35 20.81
CA ILE A 121 6.76 -11.96 21.96
C ILE A 121 7.67 -12.98 22.66
N LEU A 122 8.33 -13.87 21.89
CA LEU A 122 9.28 -14.83 22.45
C LEU A 122 10.44 -14.14 23.17
N ALA A 123 10.98 -13.06 22.60
CA ALA A 123 12.07 -12.32 23.22
C ALA A 123 11.67 -11.75 24.60
N VAL A 124 10.46 -11.23 24.73
CA VAL A 124 9.94 -10.66 25.97
C VAL A 124 9.56 -11.73 26.99
N VAL A 125 8.81 -12.75 26.54
CA VAL A 125 8.22 -13.75 27.45
C VAL A 125 9.25 -14.81 27.90
N VAL A 126 10.03 -15.34 26.95
CA VAL A 126 10.96 -16.45 27.22
C VAL A 126 12.33 -15.93 27.67
N PHE A 127 12.88 -14.98 26.95
CA PHE A 127 14.22 -14.47 27.24
C PHE A 127 14.24 -13.32 28.25
N LYS A 128 13.07 -12.85 28.72
CA LYS A 128 12.92 -11.74 29.70
C LYS A 128 13.78 -10.50 29.35
N LYS A 129 14.05 -10.32 28.06
CA LYS A 129 14.77 -9.12 27.60
C LYS A 129 13.80 -7.93 27.63
N ALA A 130 14.30 -6.78 28.05
CA ALA A 130 13.53 -5.55 28.01
C ALA A 130 13.00 -5.31 26.60
N PRO A 131 11.71 -5.01 26.42
CA PRO A 131 11.06 -4.99 25.11
C PRO A 131 11.55 -3.89 24.18
N SER A 132 12.25 -2.89 24.68
CA SER A 132 12.78 -1.80 23.85
C SER A 132 13.83 -1.01 24.59
N ALA A 133 14.80 -0.47 23.83
CA ALA A 133 15.72 0.54 24.30
C ALA A 133 15.06 1.93 24.55
N SER A 134 13.80 2.08 24.11
CA SER A 134 13.04 3.32 24.26
C SER A 134 12.11 3.23 25.46
N GLU A 135 12.29 4.11 26.41
CA GLU A 135 11.35 4.27 27.51
C GLU A 135 10.04 4.89 26.98
N TYR A 136 8.93 4.18 27.13
CA TYR A 136 7.59 4.70 26.80
C TYR A 136 7.12 5.66 27.91
N THR A 137 7.64 6.88 27.86
CA THR A 137 7.25 7.97 28.76
C THR A 137 6.30 8.90 28.02
N ILE A 138 5.42 9.61 28.72
CA ILE A 138 4.52 10.62 28.11
C ILE A 138 5.33 11.63 27.27
N ALA A 139 6.55 11.97 27.70
CA ALA A 139 7.43 12.85 26.95
C ALA A 139 7.93 12.26 25.60
N THR A 140 8.05 10.93 25.50
CA THR A 140 8.43 10.25 24.23
C THR A 140 7.25 9.99 23.32
N LEU A 141 6.03 9.93 23.88
CA LEU A 141 4.78 9.79 23.13
C LEU A 141 4.26 11.12 22.55
N THR A 142 4.70 12.25 23.13
CA THR A 142 4.32 13.56 22.58
C THR A 142 5.10 13.85 21.29
N PRO A 143 4.44 14.06 20.14
CA PRO A 143 5.12 14.33 18.89
C PRO A 143 5.83 15.69 18.97
N LYS A 144 7.14 15.69 18.77
CA LYS A 144 7.91 16.94 18.59
C LYS A 144 7.75 17.37 17.15
N LEU A 145 7.15 18.54 16.93
CA LEU A 145 7.00 19.13 15.59
C LEU A 145 8.37 19.60 15.07
N ASN A 146 9.13 18.68 14.52
CA ASN A 146 10.40 18.93 13.83
C ASN A 146 10.36 18.29 12.43
N MET A 147 11.33 18.63 11.58
CA MET A 147 11.40 18.09 10.21
C MET A 147 11.42 16.57 10.17
N ASN A 148 12.08 15.91 11.12
CA ASN A 148 12.13 14.44 11.17
C ASN A 148 10.76 13.84 11.48
N SER A 149 9.97 14.47 12.35
CA SER A 149 8.60 14.04 12.65
C SER A 149 7.66 14.22 11.45
N LEU A 150 7.83 15.31 10.69
CA LEU A 150 7.07 15.53 9.44
C LEU A 150 7.39 14.46 8.40
N VAL A 151 8.67 14.09 8.24
CA VAL A 151 9.08 13.01 7.36
C VAL A 151 8.50 11.67 7.81
N ALA A 152 8.51 11.38 9.12
CA ALA A 152 7.91 10.17 9.67
C ALA A 152 6.39 10.12 9.44
N ILE A 153 5.68 11.23 9.67
CA ILE A 153 4.23 11.34 9.42
C ILE A 153 3.94 11.15 7.93
N SER A 154 4.72 11.75 7.04
CA SER A 154 4.54 11.56 5.59
C SER A 154 4.74 10.10 5.18
N GLY A 155 5.71 9.39 5.77
CA GLY A 155 5.92 7.96 5.55
C GLY A 155 4.74 7.10 6.02
N ILE A 156 4.18 7.41 7.20
CA ILE A 156 2.98 6.73 7.72
C ILE A 156 1.79 7.00 6.80
N THR A 157 1.57 8.25 6.41
CA THR A 157 0.49 8.62 5.46
C THR A 157 0.65 7.86 4.14
N PHE A 158 1.87 7.78 3.62
CA PHE A 158 2.18 7.03 2.41
C PHE A 158 1.87 5.54 2.55
N ALA A 159 2.09 4.93 3.72
CA ALA A 159 1.80 3.53 3.97
C ALA A 159 0.29 3.20 3.91
N TYR A 160 -0.58 4.18 4.19
CA TYR A 160 -2.03 4.04 4.06
C TYR A 160 -2.55 4.31 2.65
N THR A 161 -1.71 4.82 1.73
CA THR A 161 -2.09 5.03 0.33
C THR A 161 -2.25 3.66 -0.35
N GLY A 162 -3.33 3.49 -1.10
CA GLY A 162 -3.58 2.27 -1.87
C GLY A 162 -4.90 1.58 -1.53
N ALA A 163 -5.51 1.87 -0.37
CA ALA A 163 -6.83 1.34 -0.04
C ALA A 163 -7.90 1.76 -1.07
N GLU A 164 -7.75 2.95 -1.63
CA GLU A 164 -8.61 3.51 -2.68
C GLU A 164 -8.58 2.71 -3.99
N PHE A 165 -7.49 1.98 -4.27
CA PHE A 165 -7.42 1.14 -5.48
C PHE A 165 -8.39 -0.04 -5.45
N THR A 166 -8.81 -0.47 -4.27
CA THR A 166 -9.77 -1.56 -4.14
C THR A 166 -11.14 -1.18 -4.70
N ALA A 167 -11.48 0.11 -4.70
CA ALA A 167 -12.71 0.64 -5.26
C ALA A 167 -12.87 0.33 -6.75
N ASN A 168 -11.77 0.34 -7.51
CA ASN A 168 -11.79 0.05 -8.95
C ASN A 168 -12.16 -1.42 -9.26
N PHE A 169 -12.13 -2.31 -8.28
CA PHE A 169 -12.51 -3.71 -8.43
C PHE A 169 -13.90 -4.03 -7.87
N ALA A 170 -14.63 -3.04 -7.39
CA ALA A 170 -15.95 -3.23 -6.79
C ALA A 170 -16.96 -3.82 -7.79
N SER A 171 -16.88 -3.42 -9.07
CA SER A 171 -17.75 -3.94 -10.15
C SER A 171 -17.51 -5.41 -10.49
N GLU A 172 -16.32 -5.95 -10.17
CA GLU A 172 -15.94 -7.32 -10.49
C GLU A 172 -16.26 -8.32 -9.37
N MET A 173 -16.72 -7.82 -8.22
CA MET A 173 -17.13 -8.64 -7.08
C MET A 173 -18.52 -9.22 -7.29
N LYS A 174 -18.73 -10.48 -6.89
CA LYS A 174 -20.04 -11.15 -7.00
C LYS A 174 -21.12 -10.48 -6.15
N ASN A 175 -20.75 -10.05 -4.94
CA ASN A 175 -21.63 -9.34 -4.00
C ASN A 175 -20.89 -8.17 -3.36
N PRO A 176 -20.72 -7.04 -4.09
CA PRO A 176 -19.92 -5.91 -3.61
C PRO A 176 -20.35 -5.41 -2.23
N GLN A 177 -21.66 -5.36 -1.95
CA GLN A 177 -22.22 -4.89 -0.70
C GLN A 177 -21.81 -5.72 0.54
N LYS A 178 -21.48 -7.00 0.38
CA LYS A 178 -21.06 -7.88 1.49
C LYS A 178 -19.58 -8.16 1.49
N ASP A 179 -19.00 -8.35 0.30
CA ASP A 179 -17.64 -8.83 0.15
C ASP A 179 -16.62 -7.68 0.29
N TYR A 180 -16.99 -6.47 -0.17
CA TYR A 180 -16.11 -5.31 -0.10
C TYR A 180 -15.82 -4.85 1.34
N PRO A 181 -16.82 -4.63 2.23
CA PRO A 181 -16.55 -4.28 3.62
C PRO A 181 -15.75 -5.35 4.37
N ARG A 182 -16.00 -6.62 4.07
CA ARG A 182 -15.23 -7.71 4.68
C ARG A 182 -13.78 -7.73 4.23
N ALA A 183 -13.51 -7.45 2.96
CA ALA A 183 -12.15 -7.42 2.42
C ALA A 183 -11.31 -6.27 2.99
N ILE A 184 -11.94 -5.15 3.36
CA ILE A 184 -11.24 -4.00 3.96
C ILE A 184 -11.00 -4.21 5.46
N MET A 185 -11.87 -4.97 6.16
CA MET A 185 -11.74 -5.20 7.60
C MET A 185 -10.77 -6.35 7.97
N ILE A 186 -10.28 -7.11 7.01
CA ILE A 186 -9.29 -8.18 7.19
C ILE A 186 -7.88 -7.65 6.97
#